data_ce4fb6d360addb897e675c43ce4d660d
#
_entry.id   ce4fb6d360addb897e675c43ce4d660d
#
_cell.length_a   1.000
_cell.length_b   1.000
_cell.length_c   1.000
_cell.angle_alpha   90.00
_cell.angle_beta   90.00
_cell.angle_gamma   90.00
#
_symmetry.space_group_name_H-M   'P 1'
#
loop_
_entity.id
_entity.type
_entity.pdbx_description
1 polymer ?
#
loop_
_entity_poly.entity_id
_entity_poly.type
_entity_poly.pdbx_seq_one_letter_code
_entity_poly.pdbx_strand_id
1 'polypeptide(L)'
;MDELELRHAEAHYAEMPRDGYSGRCEMLLPEDLRGMRVLDLGCRNGKGACKLADRVGPDGFVLGVDPSAACVARAEATAAAACAEGAAWAERLAFARGCFEDLRAAGVEDASFDVVIVNSVLNLAWDLEGALREAARALAPDGFLYHAGVFADEPLPTAAMQAFACAGNVFGAARSQAEFARIAVDRAGFSLCSFERERPVEPDGSDAAEELRGRSFTAAVACARR
;
A
#
# COMPACT_ATOMS: atom_id res chain seq x y z
N MET A 1 6.20 -13.56 11.10
CA MET A 1 5.60 -12.80 12.21
C MET A 1 5.06 -13.79 13.22
N ASP A 2 5.32 -13.62 14.50
CA ASP A 2 4.74 -14.47 15.54
C ASP A 2 3.30 -14.02 15.90
N GLU A 3 2.59 -14.82 16.72
CA GLU A 3 1.18 -14.54 17.07
C GLU A 3 1.01 -13.24 17.90
N LEU A 4 2.02 -12.84 18.66
CA LEU A 4 2.00 -11.61 19.44
C LEU A 4 2.20 -10.40 18.55
N GLU A 5 3.14 -10.47 17.63
CA GLU A 5 3.40 -9.43 16.62
C GLU A 5 2.18 -9.22 15.72
N LEU A 6 1.51 -10.30 15.31
CA LEU A 6 0.28 -10.23 14.52
C LEU A 6 -0.83 -9.50 15.28
N ARG A 7 -1.02 -9.81 16.57
CA ARG A 7 -2.00 -9.11 17.40
C ARG A 7 -1.69 -7.62 17.56
N HIS A 8 -0.42 -7.24 17.64
CA HIS A 8 -0.03 -5.84 17.70
C HIS A 8 -0.32 -5.13 16.38
N ALA A 9 -0.01 -5.76 15.25
CA ALA A 9 -0.35 -5.22 13.92
C ALA A 9 -1.86 -5.07 13.74
N GLU A 10 -2.65 -6.06 14.12
CA GLU A 10 -4.12 -5.98 14.07
C GLU A 10 -4.68 -4.86 14.95
N ALA A 11 -4.15 -4.68 16.17
CA ALA A 11 -4.54 -3.59 17.06
C ALA A 11 -4.18 -2.21 16.46
N HIS A 12 -2.98 -2.07 15.91
CA HIS A 12 -2.54 -0.86 15.23
C HIS A 12 -3.51 -0.47 14.09
N TYR A 13 -3.84 -1.40 13.20
CA TYR A 13 -4.75 -1.12 12.09
C TYR A 13 -6.21 -0.91 12.53
N ALA A 14 -6.63 -1.50 13.65
CA ALA A 14 -7.97 -1.30 14.19
C ALA A 14 -8.19 0.12 14.73
N GLU A 15 -7.15 0.75 15.26
CA GLU A 15 -7.18 2.11 15.83
C GLU A 15 -7.03 3.21 14.76
N MET A 16 -6.55 2.87 13.57
CA MET A 16 -6.33 3.87 12.52
C MET A 16 -7.62 4.55 12.07
N PRO A 17 -7.58 5.89 11.82
CA PRO A 17 -8.71 6.62 11.25
C PRO A 17 -9.14 6.02 9.91
N ARG A 18 -10.45 5.85 9.73
CA ARG A 18 -11.01 5.26 8.50
C ARG A 18 -11.10 6.23 7.32
N ASP A 19 -10.95 7.52 7.58
CA ASP A 19 -11.03 8.59 6.59
C ASP A 19 -9.78 9.48 6.68
N GLY A 20 -9.40 10.14 5.58
CA GLY A 20 -8.34 11.14 5.62
C GLY A 20 -7.07 10.86 4.85
N TYR A 21 -6.95 9.72 4.16
CA TYR A 21 -5.78 9.48 3.32
C TYR A 21 -5.82 10.35 2.08
N SER A 22 -4.77 11.13 1.89
CA SER A 22 -4.71 12.06 0.78
C SER A 22 -4.47 11.37 -0.55
N GLY A 23 -5.26 11.73 -1.57
CA GLY A 23 -4.94 11.45 -2.97
C GLY A 23 -3.79 12.33 -3.48
N ARG A 24 -2.83 12.68 -2.63
CA ARG A 24 -1.72 13.60 -2.94
C ARG A 24 -0.62 12.96 -3.76
N CYS A 25 -0.55 11.62 -3.76
CA CYS A 25 0.43 10.90 -4.56
C CYS A 25 -0.20 10.43 -5.86
N GLU A 26 0.39 10.83 -6.97
CA GLU A 26 -0.01 10.31 -8.28
C GLU A 26 0.58 8.91 -8.46
N MET A 27 -0.28 7.90 -8.62
CA MET A 27 0.16 6.54 -8.80
C MET A 27 0.77 6.35 -10.20
N LEU A 28 2.00 5.86 -10.25
CA LEU A 28 2.59 5.30 -11.46
C LEU A 28 2.16 3.84 -11.58
N LEU A 29 1.76 3.44 -12.77
CA LEU A 29 1.40 2.07 -13.09
C LEU A 29 2.09 1.66 -14.39
N PRO A 30 2.35 0.37 -14.60
CA PRO A 30 2.75 -0.14 -15.92
C PRO A 30 1.80 0.34 -17.00
N GLU A 31 2.33 0.62 -18.19
CA GLU A 31 1.51 1.05 -19.34
C GLU A 31 0.50 -0.03 -19.71
N ASP A 32 0.93 -1.28 -19.74
CA ASP A 32 0.09 -2.44 -20.00
C ASP A 32 -0.02 -3.33 -18.77
N LEU A 33 -1.24 -3.54 -18.30
CA LEU A 33 -1.60 -4.46 -17.21
C LEU A 33 -2.34 -5.70 -17.71
N ARG A 34 -2.57 -5.85 -19.01
CA ARG A 34 -3.37 -6.95 -19.57
C ARG A 34 -2.76 -8.30 -19.26
N GLY A 35 -3.59 -9.21 -18.76
CA GLY A 35 -3.21 -10.55 -18.33
C GLY A 35 -2.48 -10.59 -16.99
N MET A 36 -2.15 -9.46 -16.38
CA MET A 36 -1.40 -9.42 -15.12
C MET A 36 -2.28 -9.74 -13.92
N ARG A 37 -1.66 -10.35 -12.93
CA ARG A 37 -2.20 -10.52 -11.58
C ARG A 37 -1.70 -9.39 -10.70
N VAL A 38 -2.60 -8.57 -10.21
CA VAL A 38 -2.29 -7.35 -9.44
C VAL A 38 -2.78 -7.49 -8.00
N LEU A 39 -1.92 -7.20 -7.03
CA LEU A 39 -2.25 -7.11 -5.62
C LEU A 39 -2.32 -5.63 -5.22
N ASP A 40 -3.50 -5.17 -4.75
CA ASP A 40 -3.74 -3.80 -4.24
C ASP A 40 -3.76 -3.82 -2.71
N LEU A 41 -2.64 -3.40 -2.08
CA LEU A 41 -2.51 -3.34 -0.63
C LEU A 41 -3.05 -2.01 -0.08
N GLY A 42 -4.00 -2.10 0.86
CA GLY A 42 -4.72 -0.96 1.39
C GLY A 42 -5.83 -0.51 0.43
N CYS A 43 -6.58 -1.46 -0.11
CA CYS A 43 -7.60 -1.23 -1.14
C CYS A 43 -8.82 -0.41 -0.65
N ARG A 44 -9.00 -0.25 0.66
CA ARG A 44 -10.05 0.57 1.31
C ARG A 44 -11.47 0.22 0.80
N ASN A 45 -12.10 1.15 0.07
CA ASN A 45 -13.43 0.98 -0.50
C ASN A 45 -13.43 0.35 -1.91
N GLY A 46 -12.30 -0.17 -2.37
CA GLY A 46 -12.16 -0.91 -3.61
C GLY A 46 -12.14 -0.08 -4.90
N LYS A 47 -12.30 1.25 -4.84
CA LYS A 47 -12.34 2.09 -6.07
C LYS A 47 -11.09 1.99 -6.93
N GLY A 48 -9.91 1.87 -6.28
CA GLY A 48 -8.63 1.63 -6.98
C GLY A 48 -8.62 0.27 -7.65
N ALA A 49 -8.92 -0.77 -6.88
CA ALA A 49 -8.97 -2.15 -7.35
C ALA A 49 -9.96 -2.35 -8.51
N CYS A 50 -11.14 -1.70 -8.48
CA CYS A 50 -12.09 -1.72 -9.59
C CYS A 50 -11.50 -1.17 -10.89
N LYS A 51 -10.76 -0.04 -10.81
CA LYS A 51 -10.09 0.53 -11.99
C LYS A 51 -8.98 -0.37 -12.54
N LEU A 52 -8.29 -1.08 -11.65
CA LEU A 52 -7.27 -2.05 -12.04
C LEU A 52 -7.89 -3.27 -12.71
N ALA A 53 -9.01 -3.78 -12.19
CA ALA A 53 -9.75 -4.91 -12.75
C ALA A 53 -10.24 -4.64 -14.18
N ASP A 54 -10.59 -3.40 -14.50
CA ASP A 54 -10.92 -2.99 -15.88
C ASP A 54 -9.68 -3.04 -16.79
N ARG A 55 -8.49 -2.70 -16.27
CA ARG A 55 -7.24 -2.62 -17.05
C ARG A 55 -6.53 -3.96 -17.26
N VAL A 56 -6.69 -4.92 -16.34
CA VAL A 56 -6.01 -6.23 -16.47
C VAL A 56 -6.60 -7.11 -17.57
N GLY A 57 -7.79 -6.78 -18.09
CA GLY A 57 -8.43 -7.53 -19.18
C GLY A 57 -8.94 -8.91 -18.74
N PRO A 58 -9.41 -9.74 -19.71
CA PRO A 58 -10.10 -10.99 -19.41
C PRO A 58 -9.22 -12.07 -18.75
N ASP A 59 -7.92 -12.05 -19.01
CA ASP A 59 -6.97 -13.06 -18.52
C ASP A 59 -6.25 -12.61 -17.23
N GLY A 60 -6.48 -11.36 -16.77
CA GLY A 60 -5.87 -10.83 -15.57
C GLY A 60 -6.74 -11.01 -14.33
N PHE A 61 -6.18 -10.65 -13.15
CA PHE A 61 -6.86 -10.75 -11.88
C PHE A 61 -6.37 -9.66 -10.91
N VAL A 62 -7.26 -9.16 -10.07
CA VAL A 62 -6.94 -8.19 -9.02
C VAL A 62 -7.40 -8.74 -7.67
N LEU A 63 -6.50 -8.73 -6.68
CA LEU A 63 -6.84 -8.96 -5.27
C LEU A 63 -6.61 -7.66 -4.50
N GLY A 64 -7.66 -7.12 -3.88
CA GLY A 64 -7.56 -6.04 -2.91
C GLY A 64 -7.43 -6.60 -1.50
N VAL A 65 -6.41 -6.17 -0.75
CA VAL A 65 -6.22 -6.54 0.66
C VAL A 65 -6.28 -5.30 1.54
N ASP A 66 -7.04 -5.38 2.62
CA ASP A 66 -7.13 -4.30 3.62
C ASP A 66 -7.26 -4.90 5.03
N PRO A 67 -6.57 -4.37 6.06
CA PRO A 67 -6.68 -4.87 7.42
C PRO A 67 -8.06 -4.59 8.05
N SER A 68 -8.80 -3.62 7.54
CA SER A 68 -10.13 -3.25 8.04
C SER A 68 -11.24 -4.08 7.41
N ALA A 69 -11.90 -4.94 8.19
CA ALA A 69 -13.08 -5.69 7.73
C ALA A 69 -14.20 -4.78 7.17
N ALA A 70 -14.36 -3.58 7.73
CA ALA A 70 -15.35 -2.60 7.25
C ALA A 70 -14.93 -2.00 5.89
N CYS A 71 -13.64 -1.87 5.61
CA CYS A 71 -13.14 -1.47 4.29
C CYS A 71 -13.38 -2.57 3.26
N VAL A 72 -13.03 -3.81 3.59
CA VAL A 72 -13.28 -4.98 2.73
C VAL A 72 -14.74 -5.10 2.38
N ALA A 73 -15.65 -5.05 3.37
CA ALA A 73 -17.10 -5.12 3.12
C ALA A 73 -17.59 -3.99 2.19
N ARG A 74 -17.04 -2.77 2.31
CA ARG A 74 -17.36 -1.67 1.38
C ARG A 74 -16.81 -1.90 -0.02
N ALA A 75 -15.61 -2.48 -0.13
CA ALA A 75 -15.01 -2.81 -1.40
C ALA A 75 -15.81 -3.88 -2.14
N GLU A 76 -16.24 -4.93 -1.44
CA GLU A 76 -17.14 -5.97 -1.96
C GLU A 76 -18.48 -5.40 -2.44
N ALA A 77 -19.09 -4.50 -1.65
CA ALA A 77 -20.31 -3.82 -2.03
C ALA A 77 -20.12 -2.93 -3.28
N THR A 78 -18.97 -2.26 -3.41
CA THR A 78 -18.63 -1.46 -4.61
C THR A 78 -18.51 -2.35 -5.85
N ALA A 79 -17.83 -3.48 -5.75
CA ALA A 79 -17.71 -4.43 -6.86
C ALA A 79 -19.05 -5.09 -7.22
N ALA A 80 -19.86 -5.46 -6.22
CA ALA A 80 -21.18 -6.04 -6.44
C ALA A 80 -22.12 -5.06 -7.16
N ALA A 81 -22.10 -3.78 -6.80
CA ALA A 81 -22.88 -2.75 -7.48
C ALA A 81 -22.46 -2.60 -8.95
N ALA A 82 -21.14 -2.57 -9.23
CA ALA A 82 -20.62 -2.51 -10.58
C ALA A 82 -20.99 -3.77 -11.41
N CYS A 83 -20.96 -4.96 -10.78
CA CYS A 83 -21.40 -6.19 -11.41
C CYS A 83 -22.89 -6.13 -11.79
N ALA A 84 -23.73 -5.62 -10.92
CA ALA A 84 -25.17 -5.44 -11.18
C ALA A 84 -25.43 -4.44 -12.33
N GLU A 85 -24.53 -3.50 -12.57
CA GLU A 85 -24.54 -2.55 -13.68
C GLU A 85 -23.93 -3.14 -14.98
N GLY A 86 -23.46 -4.41 -14.96
CA GLY A 86 -22.92 -5.12 -16.11
C GLY A 86 -21.42 -4.97 -16.32
N ALA A 87 -20.67 -4.59 -15.29
CA ALA A 87 -19.21 -4.51 -15.38
C ALA A 87 -18.58 -5.90 -15.50
N ALA A 88 -18.14 -6.26 -16.70
CA ALA A 88 -17.56 -7.58 -17.01
C ALA A 88 -16.25 -7.88 -16.24
N TRP A 89 -15.57 -6.85 -15.73
CA TRP A 89 -14.35 -7.00 -14.91
C TRP A 89 -14.60 -7.44 -13.48
N ALA A 90 -15.86 -7.39 -12.99
CA ALA A 90 -16.16 -7.71 -11.59
C ALA A 90 -15.81 -9.16 -11.21
N GLU A 91 -15.86 -10.09 -12.15
CA GLU A 91 -15.46 -11.50 -11.95
C GLU A 91 -13.94 -11.69 -11.77
N ARG A 92 -13.14 -10.69 -12.11
CA ARG A 92 -11.67 -10.70 -12.02
C ARG A 92 -11.14 -9.95 -10.80
N LEU A 93 -12.01 -9.64 -9.88
CA LEU A 93 -11.72 -8.86 -8.69
C LEU A 93 -12.18 -9.59 -7.44
N ALA A 94 -11.29 -9.73 -6.49
CA ALA A 94 -11.61 -10.26 -5.16
C ALA A 94 -11.04 -9.34 -4.08
N PHE A 95 -11.60 -9.46 -2.87
CA PHE A 95 -11.11 -8.75 -1.71
C PHE A 95 -10.88 -9.72 -0.55
N ALA A 96 -9.86 -9.42 0.27
CA ALA A 96 -9.55 -10.19 1.45
C ALA A 96 -9.15 -9.27 2.61
N ARG A 97 -9.47 -9.68 3.83
CA ARG A 97 -8.94 -9.03 5.02
C ARG A 97 -7.57 -9.61 5.35
N GLY A 98 -6.57 -8.75 5.61
CA GLY A 98 -5.24 -9.16 6.04
C GLY A 98 -4.35 -7.99 6.39
N CYS A 99 -3.41 -8.20 7.31
CA CYS A 99 -2.34 -7.26 7.61
C CYS A 99 -1.27 -7.32 6.51
N PHE A 100 -0.59 -6.22 6.27
CA PHE A 100 0.43 -6.14 5.21
C PHE A 100 1.65 -6.99 5.54
N GLU A 101 1.88 -7.26 6.82
CA GLU A 101 2.98 -8.06 7.37
C GLU A 101 2.70 -9.57 7.36
N ASP A 102 1.45 -9.98 7.06
CA ASP A 102 1.03 -11.39 6.93
C ASP A 102 -0.04 -11.55 5.83
N LEU A 103 0.41 -11.54 4.59
CA LEU A 103 -0.47 -11.71 3.43
C LEU A 103 -0.90 -13.18 3.24
N ARG A 104 -0.22 -14.15 3.88
CA ARG A 104 -0.63 -15.57 3.83
C ARG A 104 -1.99 -15.77 4.47
N ALA A 105 -2.29 -15.07 5.57
CA ALA A 105 -3.60 -15.08 6.21
C ALA A 105 -4.73 -14.55 5.28
N ALA A 106 -4.39 -13.71 4.32
CA ALA A 106 -5.29 -13.22 3.26
C ALA A 106 -5.33 -14.14 2.02
N GLY A 107 -4.71 -15.31 2.05
CA GLY A 107 -4.68 -16.26 0.94
C GLY A 107 -3.67 -15.93 -0.16
N VAL A 108 -2.72 -15.02 0.09
CA VAL A 108 -1.71 -14.63 -0.90
C VAL A 108 -0.57 -15.65 -0.91
N GLU A 109 -0.46 -16.39 -1.99
CA GLU A 109 0.60 -17.39 -2.21
C GLU A 109 1.92 -16.73 -2.65
N ASP A 110 3.02 -17.51 -2.57
CA ASP A 110 4.33 -17.09 -3.03
C ASP A 110 4.33 -16.93 -4.56
N ALA A 111 4.99 -15.88 -5.06
CA ALA A 111 5.19 -15.66 -6.49
C ALA A 111 3.88 -15.69 -7.32
N SER A 112 2.77 -15.21 -6.73
CA SER A 112 1.44 -15.30 -7.32
C SER A 112 0.93 -14.01 -7.98
N PHE A 113 1.70 -12.91 -7.92
CA PHE A 113 1.35 -11.62 -8.49
C PHE A 113 2.50 -11.04 -9.32
N ASP A 114 2.17 -10.39 -10.43
CA ASP A 114 3.13 -9.70 -11.29
C ASP A 114 3.40 -8.29 -10.79
N VAL A 115 2.39 -7.67 -10.19
CA VAL A 115 2.43 -6.29 -9.70
C VAL A 115 1.80 -6.19 -8.31
N VAL A 116 2.49 -5.52 -7.40
CA VAL A 116 1.94 -5.06 -6.11
C VAL A 116 1.81 -3.54 -6.17
N ILE A 117 0.64 -3.05 -5.83
CA ILE A 117 0.32 -1.61 -5.78
C ILE A 117 -0.01 -1.23 -4.36
N VAL A 118 0.58 -0.12 -3.89
CA VAL A 118 0.32 0.43 -2.57
C VAL A 118 0.18 1.94 -2.67
N ASN A 119 -0.98 2.46 -2.30
CA ASN A 119 -1.23 3.89 -2.37
C ASN A 119 -1.33 4.51 -0.98
N SER A 120 -0.27 5.22 -0.57
CA SER A 120 -0.18 6.04 0.64
C SER A 120 -0.31 5.31 1.98
N VAL A 121 -0.20 3.99 2.04
CA VAL A 121 -0.41 3.24 3.29
C VAL A 121 0.84 2.57 3.87
N LEU A 122 1.93 2.39 3.09
CA LEU A 122 3.14 1.77 3.64
C LEU A 122 3.83 2.63 4.72
N ASN A 123 3.69 3.95 4.67
CA ASN A 123 4.18 4.81 5.76
C ASN A 123 3.49 4.50 7.10
N LEU A 124 2.28 3.94 7.03
CA LEU A 124 1.44 3.62 8.17
C LEU A 124 1.55 2.16 8.60
N ALA A 125 2.36 1.35 7.93
CA ALA A 125 2.55 -0.05 8.28
C ALA A 125 3.12 -0.20 9.70
N TRP A 126 2.64 -1.18 10.44
CA TRP A 126 3.14 -1.51 11.77
C TRP A 126 4.63 -1.87 11.71
N ASP A 127 4.99 -2.73 10.77
CA ASP A 127 6.37 -3.08 10.43
C ASP A 127 6.59 -2.95 8.91
N LEU A 128 7.21 -1.85 8.49
CA LEU A 128 7.50 -1.62 7.07
C LEU A 128 8.37 -2.72 6.46
N GLU A 129 9.36 -3.22 7.19
CA GLU A 129 10.23 -4.29 6.70
C GLU A 129 9.45 -5.58 6.47
N GLY A 130 8.59 -5.97 7.41
CA GLY A 130 7.70 -7.13 7.30
C GLY A 130 6.72 -6.97 6.13
N ALA A 131 6.09 -5.82 5.98
CA ALA A 131 5.17 -5.54 4.87
C ALA A 131 5.86 -5.60 3.51
N LEU A 132 7.06 -5.02 3.37
CA LEU A 132 7.85 -5.09 2.14
C LEU A 132 8.33 -6.52 1.84
N ARG A 133 8.70 -7.31 2.86
CA ARG A 133 9.08 -8.72 2.70
C ARG A 133 7.91 -9.57 2.20
N GLU A 134 6.71 -9.36 2.73
CA GLU A 134 5.51 -10.04 2.27
C GLU A 134 5.12 -9.62 0.84
N ALA A 135 5.26 -8.34 0.50
CA ALA A 135 5.07 -7.87 -0.87
C ALA A 135 6.07 -8.51 -1.84
N ALA A 136 7.37 -8.60 -1.47
CA ALA A 136 8.38 -9.27 -2.27
C ALA A 136 8.10 -10.77 -2.41
N ARG A 137 7.64 -11.45 -1.36
CA ARG A 137 7.25 -12.85 -1.41
C ARG A 137 6.08 -13.09 -2.38
N ALA A 138 5.08 -12.23 -2.34
CA ALA A 138 3.90 -12.32 -3.19
C ALA A 138 4.20 -12.11 -4.68
N LEU A 139 5.21 -11.30 -4.99
CA LEU A 139 5.61 -11.01 -6.37
C LEU A 139 6.25 -12.23 -7.06
N ALA A 140 5.92 -12.42 -8.32
CA ALA A 140 6.63 -13.32 -9.22
C ALA A 140 8.08 -12.83 -9.46
N PRO A 141 9.00 -13.69 -9.91
CA PRO A 141 10.31 -13.23 -10.38
C PRO A 141 10.16 -12.10 -11.40
N ASP A 142 10.97 -11.07 -11.28
CA ASP A 142 10.91 -9.85 -12.10
C ASP A 142 9.63 -8.99 -11.92
N GLY A 143 8.76 -9.33 -10.98
CA GLY A 143 7.60 -8.54 -10.63
C GLY A 143 7.95 -7.20 -9.95
N PHE A 144 7.02 -6.26 -9.94
CA PHE A 144 7.22 -4.90 -9.44
C PHE A 144 6.28 -4.52 -8.32
N LEU A 145 6.83 -3.83 -7.33
CA LEU A 145 6.05 -3.05 -6.36
C LEU A 145 6.06 -1.57 -6.80
N TYR A 146 4.88 -0.95 -6.81
CA TYR A 146 4.69 0.49 -6.95
C TYR A 146 4.07 1.05 -5.68
N HIS A 147 4.81 1.86 -4.95
CA HIS A 147 4.35 2.54 -3.75
C HIS A 147 4.31 4.04 -3.97
N ALA A 148 3.12 4.60 -4.17
CA ALA A 148 2.93 6.05 -4.11
C ALA A 148 2.88 6.49 -2.63
N GLY A 149 3.81 7.33 -2.21
CA GLY A 149 3.94 7.72 -0.81
C GLY A 149 4.54 9.12 -0.62
N VAL A 150 4.56 9.54 0.63
CA VAL A 150 5.25 10.74 1.09
C VAL A 150 6.57 10.31 1.73
N PHE A 151 7.65 11.01 1.40
CA PHE A 151 8.99 10.80 1.95
C PHE A 151 9.46 12.09 2.62
N ALA A 152 10.17 11.97 3.74
CA ALA A 152 10.72 13.09 4.47
C ALA A 152 12.23 13.22 4.20
N ASP A 153 12.73 14.45 4.01
CA ASP A 153 14.18 14.67 3.90
C ASP A 153 14.87 14.34 5.24
N GLU A 154 14.23 14.73 6.34
CA GLU A 154 14.66 14.43 7.70
C GLU A 154 13.52 13.74 8.46
N PRO A 155 13.47 12.39 8.51
CA PRO A 155 12.46 11.65 9.26
C PRO A 155 12.44 12.00 10.74
N LEU A 156 11.29 11.86 11.37
CA LEU A 156 11.16 11.94 12.82
C LEU A 156 11.83 10.73 13.49
N PRO A 157 12.15 10.80 14.80
CA PRO A 157 12.56 9.63 15.57
C PRO A 157 11.51 8.51 15.49
N THR A 158 11.96 7.27 15.50
CA THR A 158 11.09 6.07 15.29
C THR A 158 9.84 6.07 16.17
N ALA A 159 9.97 6.40 17.46
CA ALA A 159 8.82 6.44 18.37
C ALA A 159 7.76 7.48 17.96
N ALA A 160 8.21 8.65 17.46
CA ALA A 160 7.30 9.67 16.94
C ALA A 160 6.66 9.22 15.62
N MET A 161 7.43 8.64 14.71
CA MET A 161 6.87 8.08 13.46
C MET A 161 5.79 7.03 13.74
N GLN A 162 5.99 6.15 14.73
CA GLN A 162 4.99 5.16 15.13
C GLN A 162 3.71 5.80 15.67
N ALA A 163 3.84 6.83 16.52
CA ALA A 163 2.68 7.58 17.02
C ALA A 163 1.88 8.25 15.89
N PHE A 164 2.57 8.84 14.92
CA PHE A 164 1.93 9.41 13.73
C PHE A 164 1.30 8.35 12.82
N ALA A 165 1.94 7.18 12.68
CA ALA A 165 1.37 6.06 11.92
C ALA A 165 0.05 5.58 12.56
N CYS A 166 0.00 5.38 13.88
CA CYS A 166 -1.24 5.05 14.61
C CYS A 166 -2.34 6.11 14.40
N ALA A 167 -1.96 7.39 14.33
CA ALA A 167 -2.89 8.48 14.05
C ALA A 167 -3.30 8.60 12.57
N GLY A 168 -2.74 7.75 11.68
CA GLY A 168 -3.02 7.80 10.24
C GLY A 168 -2.36 8.96 9.50
N ASN A 169 -1.37 9.63 10.12
CA ASN A 169 -0.68 10.77 9.52
C ASN A 169 0.55 10.31 8.73
N VAL A 170 0.43 10.31 7.41
CA VAL A 170 1.47 9.83 6.49
C VAL A 170 2.72 10.69 6.45
N PHE A 171 2.63 11.97 6.81
CA PHE A 171 3.78 12.88 6.84
C PHE A 171 4.65 12.64 8.09
N GLY A 172 4.02 12.57 9.26
CA GLY A 172 4.74 12.30 10.49
C GLY A 172 5.34 10.88 10.54
N ALA A 173 4.74 9.94 9.83
CA ALA A 173 5.22 8.58 9.68
C ALA A 173 6.21 8.39 8.50
N ALA A 174 6.50 9.47 7.74
CA ALA A 174 7.32 9.39 6.54
C ALA A 174 8.79 9.08 6.87
N ARG A 175 9.35 8.11 6.14
CA ARG A 175 10.78 7.81 6.10
C ARG A 175 11.46 8.58 4.98
N SER A 176 12.79 8.62 4.99
CA SER A 176 13.52 9.11 3.82
C SER A 176 13.49 8.08 2.68
N GLN A 177 13.62 8.56 1.45
CA GLN A 177 13.77 7.69 0.26
C GLN A 177 14.95 6.73 0.42
N ALA A 178 16.08 7.21 0.94
CA ALA A 178 17.27 6.39 1.17
C ALA A 178 17.01 5.26 2.19
N GLU A 179 16.32 5.55 3.29
CA GLU A 179 15.96 4.52 4.27
C GLU A 179 14.97 3.51 3.70
N PHE A 180 13.95 3.95 2.97
CA PHE A 180 12.99 3.07 2.31
C PHE A 180 13.69 2.14 1.32
N ALA A 181 14.54 2.68 0.43
CA ALA A 181 15.29 1.89 -0.55
C ALA A 181 16.21 0.86 0.12
N ARG A 182 16.91 1.27 1.20
CA ARG A 182 17.76 0.36 1.97
C ARG A 182 16.96 -0.79 2.60
N ILE A 183 15.79 -0.52 3.15
CA ILE A 183 14.93 -1.58 3.69
C ILE A 183 14.45 -2.51 2.58
N ALA A 184 13.98 -1.94 1.46
CA ALA A 184 13.49 -2.73 0.33
C ALA A 184 14.57 -3.67 -0.23
N VAL A 185 15.77 -3.15 -0.49
CA VAL A 185 16.84 -3.91 -1.14
C VAL A 185 17.59 -4.81 -0.16
N ASP A 186 18.07 -4.25 0.96
CA ASP A 186 18.98 -4.99 1.85
C ASP A 186 18.25 -5.98 2.77
N ARG A 187 16.94 -5.78 3.00
CA ARG A 187 16.20 -6.54 4.02
C ARG A 187 14.94 -7.24 3.51
N ALA A 188 14.25 -6.67 2.52
CA ALA A 188 12.99 -7.21 2.06
C ALA A 188 13.08 -8.09 0.80
N GLY A 189 14.25 -8.13 0.12
CA GLY A 189 14.49 -9.05 -0.98
C GLY A 189 14.20 -8.48 -2.37
N PHE A 190 14.07 -7.16 -2.50
CA PHE A 190 14.04 -6.49 -3.80
C PHE A 190 15.47 -6.34 -4.37
N SER A 191 15.61 -6.42 -5.69
CA SER A 191 16.91 -6.25 -6.36
C SER A 191 17.23 -4.79 -6.68
N LEU A 192 16.20 -3.94 -6.77
CA LEU A 192 16.30 -2.53 -7.11
C LEU A 192 15.15 -1.76 -6.45
N CYS A 193 15.41 -0.51 -6.06
CA CYS A 193 14.39 0.47 -5.69
C CYS A 193 14.76 1.84 -6.25
N SER A 194 13.89 2.44 -7.06
CA SER A 194 14.02 3.80 -7.61
C SER A 194 12.81 4.64 -7.23
N PHE A 195 12.92 5.96 -7.42
CA PHE A 195 11.84 6.90 -7.14
C PHE A 195 11.51 7.70 -8.38
N GLU A 196 10.22 7.83 -8.66
CA GLU A 196 9.71 8.53 -9.82
C GLU A 196 8.58 9.50 -9.43
N ARG A 197 8.23 10.41 -10.32
CA ARG A 197 7.17 11.41 -10.15
C ARG A 197 7.31 12.23 -8.88
N GLU A 198 8.54 12.59 -8.56
CA GLU A 198 8.87 13.37 -7.38
C GLU A 198 8.32 14.78 -7.47
N ARG A 199 7.68 15.23 -6.39
CA ARG A 199 7.22 16.60 -6.25
C ARG A 199 7.17 17.03 -4.78
N PRO A 200 7.51 18.28 -4.46
CA PRO A 200 7.34 18.80 -3.10
C PRO A 200 5.87 18.74 -2.68
N VAL A 201 5.65 18.40 -1.41
CA VAL A 201 4.31 18.42 -0.79
C VAL A 201 4.41 18.95 0.62
N GLU A 202 3.32 19.52 1.10
CA GLU A 202 3.22 20.04 2.45
C GLU A 202 2.06 19.38 3.20
N PRO A 203 2.21 19.15 4.52
CA PRO A 203 1.11 18.69 5.34
C PRO A 203 0.05 19.80 5.46
N ASP A 204 -1.22 19.45 5.26
CA ASP A 204 -2.34 20.37 5.40
C ASP A 204 -3.48 19.73 6.21
N GLY A 205 -4.45 20.51 6.61
CA GLY A 205 -5.63 20.05 7.33
C GLY A 205 -5.28 19.20 8.54
N SER A 206 -5.79 17.97 8.60
CA SER A 206 -5.55 17.02 9.70
C SER A 206 -4.13 16.49 9.77
N ASP A 207 -3.36 16.61 8.68
CA ASP A 207 -1.97 16.17 8.64
C ASP A 207 -1.00 17.24 9.18
N ALA A 208 -1.44 18.50 9.31
CA ALA A 208 -0.62 19.57 9.84
C ALA A 208 -0.42 19.39 11.37
N ALA A 209 0.83 19.20 11.77
CA ALA A 209 1.24 19.09 13.16
C ALA A 209 2.43 20.03 13.43
N GLU A 210 2.61 20.47 14.69
CA GLU A 210 3.68 21.40 15.04
C GLU A 210 5.06 20.78 14.82
N GLU A 211 5.22 19.50 15.10
CA GLU A 211 6.44 18.71 14.91
C GLU A 211 6.88 18.62 13.44
N LEU A 212 5.98 18.90 12.51
CA LEU A 212 6.24 18.85 11.06
C LEU A 212 6.59 20.21 10.46
N ARG A 213 6.51 21.30 11.24
CA ARG A 213 6.82 22.64 10.78
C ARG A 213 8.28 22.77 10.33
N GLY A 214 8.48 23.33 9.15
CA GLY A 214 9.81 23.59 8.59
C GLY A 214 10.51 22.33 8.07
N ARG A 215 9.84 21.19 8.04
CA ARG A 215 10.34 19.97 7.41
C ARG A 215 9.94 19.91 5.95
N SER A 216 10.80 19.33 5.13
CA SER A 216 10.56 19.13 3.70
C SER A 216 10.05 17.73 3.44
N PHE A 217 9.06 17.63 2.57
CA PHE A 217 8.46 16.38 2.15
C PHE A 217 8.34 16.30 0.63
N THR A 218 8.54 15.09 0.13
CA THR A 218 8.42 14.77 -1.30
C THR A 218 7.36 13.68 -1.47
N ALA A 219 6.36 13.92 -2.30
CA ALA A 219 5.53 12.85 -2.82
C ALA A 219 6.27 12.20 -3.99
N ALA A 220 6.36 10.89 -3.97
CA ALA A 220 7.01 10.11 -5.02
C ALA A 220 6.38 8.73 -5.16
N VAL A 221 6.69 8.03 -6.25
CA VAL A 221 6.40 6.61 -6.41
C VAL A 221 7.71 5.84 -6.28
N ALA A 222 7.82 5.04 -5.24
CA ALA A 222 8.88 4.04 -5.12
C ALA A 222 8.54 2.86 -6.03
N CYS A 223 9.45 2.55 -6.96
CA CYS A 223 9.38 1.42 -7.88
C CYS A 223 10.44 0.41 -7.46
N ALA A 224 10.01 -0.73 -6.91
CA ALA A 224 10.94 -1.77 -6.48
C ALA A 224 10.72 -3.05 -7.29
N ARG A 225 11.82 -3.67 -7.77
CA ARG A 225 11.81 -4.91 -8.55
C ARG A 225 12.26 -6.07 -7.68
N ARG A 226 11.53 -7.17 -7.75
CA ARG A 226 11.92 -8.44 -7.14
C ARG A 226 13.10 -9.10 -7.84
#